data_e677e4f6c5becdbf48558c3fa885ea19
#
_entry.id   e677e4f6c5becdbf48558c3fa885ea19
#
_cell.length_a   1.000
_cell.length_b   1.000
_cell.length_c   1.000
_cell.angle_alpha   90.00
_cell.angle_beta   90.00
_cell.angle_gamma   90.00
#
_symmetry.space_group_name_H-M   'P 1'
#
loop_
_entity.id
_entity.type
_entity.pdbx_description
1 polymer ?
#
loop_
_entity_poly.entity_id
_entity_poly.type
_entity_poly.pdbx_seq_one_letter_code
_entity_poly.pdbx_strand_id
1 'polypeptide(L)'
;MGHKHDKAAKRKAKLKARKAHAELHRLHLAGRVAGALMDLCADVLPEYVDDSMGIDLVGRNILWRMGMVAWNIAVTGRKEIDDSSVDEMRVDAESKKMVRDEINGLVRRKYEKFPELRIAITDVTALLVGGQARLKVSLGDTFSAMPIPDFSDKPAPLTPEQILTKRKELGLSQVKFAAALGVSVKKVSAWEHGKDTPTPEVQEKIALICLSCQSCKKLGVQKT
;
A
#
# COMPACT_ATOMS: atom_id res chain seq x y z
N MET A 1 -6.62 -35.25 -53.43
CA MET A 1 -6.13 -35.33 -52.02
C MET A 1 -5.70 -33.99 -51.41
N GLY A 2 -5.67 -32.84 -52.10
CA GLY A 2 -5.15 -31.54 -51.60
C GLY A 2 -5.98 -30.81 -50.52
N HIS A 3 -7.30 -30.95 -50.51
CA HIS A 3 -8.18 -30.15 -49.65
C HIS A 3 -8.07 -30.44 -48.12
N LYS A 4 -7.66 -31.63 -47.70
CA LYS A 4 -7.56 -31.96 -46.28
C LYS A 4 -6.32 -31.32 -45.63
N HIS A 5 -5.20 -31.24 -46.40
CA HIS A 5 -3.94 -30.61 -45.92
C HIS A 5 -4.09 -29.10 -45.74
N ASP A 6 -4.80 -28.42 -46.62
CA ASP A 6 -5.03 -26.97 -46.56
C ASP A 6 -5.89 -26.59 -45.34
N LYS A 7 -6.92 -27.39 -45.01
CA LYS A 7 -7.75 -27.18 -43.81
C LYS A 7 -6.93 -27.31 -42.49
N ALA A 8 -6.02 -28.29 -42.43
CA ALA A 8 -5.17 -28.48 -41.25
C ALA A 8 -4.19 -27.33 -41.08
N ALA A 9 -3.55 -26.86 -42.14
CA ALA A 9 -2.66 -25.72 -42.14
C ALA A 9 -3.38 -24.43 -41.70
N LYS A 10 -4.58 -24.15 -42.21
CA LYS A 10 -5.40 -23.00 -41.77
C LYS A 10 -5.82 -23.06 -40.31
N ARG A 11 -6.17 -24.25 -39.80
CA ARG A 11 -6.47 -24.45 -38.36
C ARG A 11 -5.26 -24.18 -37.49
N LYS A 12 -4.07 -24.67 -37.85
CA LYS A 12 -2.82 -24.45 -37.14
C LYS A 12 -2.43 -22.97 -37.11
N ALA A 13 -2.55 -22.27 -38.26
CA ALA A 13 -2.29 -20.84 -38.36
C ALA A 13 -3.27 -20.03 -37.48
N LYS A 14 -4.55 -20.35 -37.46
CA LYS A 14 -5.57 -19.70 -36.61
C LYS A 14 -5.30 -19.92 -35.14
N LEU A 15 -4.86 -21.13 -34.74
CA LEU A 15 -4.49 -21.42 -33.37
C LEU A 15 -3.25 -20.64 -32.94
N LYS A 16 -2.22 -20.54 -33.79
CA LYS A 16 -1.01 -19.76 -33.54
C LYS A 16 -1.34 -18.26 -33.38
N ALA A 17 -2.19 -17.71 -34.23
CA ALA A 17 -2.63 -16.33 -34.15
C ALA A 17 -3.42 -16.05 -32.85
N ARG A 18 -4.31 -16.97 -32.43
CA ARG A 18 -5.02 -16.85 -31.15
C ARG A 18 -4.09 -16.87 -29.94
N LYS A 19 -3.07 -17.76 -29.95
CA LYS A 19 -2.06 -17.82 -28.88
C LYS A 19 -1.26 -16.52 -28.80
N ALA A 20 -0.79 -16.01 -29.94
CA ALA A 20 -0.03 -14.76 -30.01
C ALA A 20 -0.86 -13.57 -29.51
N HIS A 21 -2.16 -13.50 -29.88
CA HIS A 21 -3.06 -12.44 -29.40
C HIS A 21 -3.29 -12.53 -27.88
N ALA A 22 -3.48 -13.74 -27.34
CA ALA A 22 -3.66 -13.95 -25.91
C ALA A 22 -2.39 -13.55 -25.13
N GLU A 23 -1.21 -13.85 -25.67
CA GLU A 23 0.05 -13.48 -25.07
C GLU A 23 0.27 -11.96 -25.08
N LEU A 24 -0.02 -11.29 -26.20
CA LEU A 24 0.02 -9.82 -26.28
C LEU A 24 -0.92 -9.17 -25.27
N HIS A 25 -2.14 -9.69 -25.15
CA HIS A 25 -3.09 -9.20 -24.15
C HIS A 25 -2.58 -9.38 -22.72
N ARG A 26 -1.97 -10.53 -22.43
CA ARG A 26 -1.35 -10.78 -21.10
C ARG A 26 -0.19 -9.84 -20.80
N LEU A 27 0.65 -9.53 -21.79
CA LEU A 27 1.74 -8.55 -21.66
C LEU A 27 1.21 -7.14 -21.39
N HIS A 28 0.16 -6.69 -22.09
CA HIS A 28 -0.47 -5.41 -21.83
C HIS A 28 -1.07 -5.35 -20.43
N LEU A 29 -1.73 -6.43 -19.99
CA LEU A 29 -2.29 -6.50 -18.65
C LEU A 29 -1.19 -6.47 -17.58
N ALA A 30 -0.09 -7.20 -17.79
CA ALA A 30 1.06 -7.16 -16.87
C ALA A 30 1.66 -5.76 -16.78
N GLY A 31 1.76 -5.02 -17.88
CA GLY A 31 2.20 -3.62 -17.89
C GLY A 31 1.26 -2.70 -17.08
N ARG A 32 -0.05 -2.86 -17.23
CA ARG A 32 -1.04 -2.11 -16.46
C ARG A 32 -0.95 -2.41 -14.96
N VAL A 33 -0.82 -3.69 -14.59
CA VAL A 33 -0.68 -4.11 -13.20
C VAL A 33 0.64 -3.61 -12.60
N ALA A 34 1.74 -3.65 -13.37
CA ALA A 34 3.02 -3.09 -12.93
C ALA A 34 2.93 -1.58 -12.66
N GLY A 35 2.32 -0.82 -13.56
CA GLY A 35 2.09 0.62 -13.37
C GLY A 35 1.23 0.89 -12.14
N ALA A 36 0.12 0.17 -11.98
CA ALA A 36 -0.76 0.30 -10.83
C ALA A 36 -0.08 -0.10 -9.50
N LEU A 37 0.79 -1.11 -9.51
CA LEU A 37 1.57 -1.49 -8.32
C LEU A 37 2.60 -0.42 -7.95
N MET A 38 3.26 0.19 -8.94
CA MET A 38 4.17 1.32 -8.71
C MET A 38 3.43 2.51 -8.10
N ASP A 39 2.27 2.87 -8.65
CA ASP A 39 1.40 3.94 -8.12
C ASP A 39 0.90 3.64 -6.71
N LEU A 40 0.58 2.37 -6.42
CA LEU A 40 0.16 1.92 -5.11
C LEU A 40 1.22 2.18 -4.04
N CYS A 41 2.49 1.96 -4.39
CA CYS A 41 3.63 2.07 -3.48
C CYS A 41 4.31 3.45 -3.53
N ALA A 42 3.87 4.38 -4.41
CA ALA A 42 4.56 5.64 -4.66
C ALA A 42 4.75 6.50 -3.39
N ASP A 43 3.71 6.58 -2.55
CA ASP A 43 3.71 7.45 -1.37
C ASP A 43 4.66 6.94 -0.26
N VAL A 44 4.90 5.62 -0.21
CA VAL A 44 5.79 5.00 0.79
C VAL A 44 7.19 4.69 0.24
N LEU A 45 7.40 4.89 -1.06
CA LEU A 45 8.69 4.63 -1.70
C LEU A 45 9.88 5.33 -1.00
N PRO A 46 9.79 6.60 -0.59
CA PRO A 46 10.91 7.29 0.06
C PRO A 46 11.32 6.72 1.42
N GLU A 47 10.43 5.93 2.06
CA GLU A 47 10.71 5.30 3.36
C GLU A 47 11.51 4.00 3.21
N TYR A 48 11.44 3.36 2.04
CA TYR A 48 12.06 2.06 1.77
C TYR A 48 13.23 2.11 0.81
N VAL A 49 13.43 3.23 0.10
CA VAL A 49 14.41 3.33 -0.99
C VAL A 49 15.35 4.49 -0.74
N ASP A 50 16.64 4.18 -0.63
CA ASP A 50 17.70 5.18 -0.54
C ASP A 50 18.60 5.10 -1.79
N ASP A 51 18.39 6.01 -2.73
CA ASP A 51 19.16 6.09 -3.97
C ASP A 51 20.42 6.99 -3.85
N SER A 52 20.80 7.40 -2.64
CA SER A 52 21.94 8.32 -2.42
C SER A 52 23.28 7.78 -2.90
N MET A 53 23.46 6.45 -2.85
CA MET A 53 24.66 5.73 -3.27
C MET A 53 24.49 4.97 -4.61
N GLY A 54 23.39 5.20 -5.33
CA GLY A 54 22.99 4.50 -6.55
C GLY A 54 21.62 3.87 -6.43
N ILE A 55 21.16 3.19 -7.49
CA ILE A 55 19.80 2.64 -7.51
C ILE A 55 19.66 1.52 -6.47
N ASP A 56 18.84 1.75 -5.45
CA ASP A 56 18.51 0.77 -4.40
C ASP A 56 17.48 -0.27 -4.92
N LEU A 57 17.98 -1.38 -5.43
CA LEU A 57 17.13 -2.49 -5.85
C LEU A 57 16.63 -3.34 -4.67
N VAL A 58 17.31 -3.30 -3.52
CA VAL A 58 16.92 -4.09 -2.34
C VAL A 58 15.68 -3.47 -1.70
N GLY A 59 15.72 -2.18 -1.38
CA GLY A 59 14.58 -1.45 -0.84
C GLY A 59 13.36 -1.54 -1.76
N ARG A 60 13.57 -1.34 -3.08
CA ARG A 60 12.49 -1.50 -4.08
C ARG A 60 11.89 -2.91 -4.08
N ASN A 61 12.71 -3.96 -4.01
CA ASN A 61 12.21 -5.33 -3.97
C ASN A 61 11.38 -5.60 -2.71
N ILE A 62 11.81 -5.10 -1.56
CA ILE A 62 11.06 -5.22 -0.30
C ILE A 62 9.69 -4.55 -0.46
N LEU A 63 9.68 -3.28 -0.85
CA LEU A 63 8.44 -2.51 -0.99
C LEU A 63 7.47 -3.13 -2.00
N TRP A 64 7.95 -3.53 -3.19
CA TRP A 64 7.08 -4.12 -4.20
C TRP A 64 6.55 -5.49 -3.82
N ARG A 65 7.30 -6.28 -3.02
CA ARG A 65 6.78 -7.51 -2.43
C ARG A 65 5.68 -7.24 -1.41
N MET A 66 5.83 -6.22 -0.57
CA MET A 66 4.76 -5.79 0.33
C MET A 66 3.51 -5.35 -0.46
N GLY A 67 3.70 -4.55 -1.50
CA GLY A 67 2.64 -4.16 -2.43
C GLY A 67 1.96 -5.35 -3.11
N MET A 68 2.72 -6.38 -3.52
CA MET A 68 2.18 -7.63 -4.06
C MET A 68 1.33 -8.37 -3.03
N VAL A 69 1.79 -8.48 -1.79
CA VAL A 69 1.02 -9.11 -0.71
C VAL A 69 -0.29 -8.36 -0.48
N ALA A 70 -0.24 -7.03 -0.34
CA ALA A 70 -1.42 -6.20 -0.19
C ALA A 70 -2.39 -6.32 -1.39
N TRP A 71 -1.85 -6.33 -2.60
CA TRP A 71 -2.62 -6.54 -3.82
C TRP A 71 -3.37 -7.86 -3.80
N ASN A 72 -2.68 -8.95 -3.47
CA ASN A 72 -3.27 -10.30 -3.43
C ASN A 72 -4.32 -10.45 -2.32
N ILE A 73 -4.11 -9.82 -1.17
CA ILE A 73 -5.11 -9.73 -0.11
C ILE A 73 -6.38 -9.06 -0.65
N ALA A 74 -6.24 -7.93 -1.31
CA ALA A 74 -7.37 -7.18 -1.86
C ALA A 74 -8.12 -7.95 -2.96
N VAL A 75 -7.44 -8.62 -3.89
CA VAL A 75 -8.12 -9.39 -4.96
C VAL A 75 -8.83 -10.63 -4.45
N THR A 76 -8.47 -11.13 -3.27
CA THR A 76 -9.20 -12.21 -2.58
C THR A 76 -10.36 -11.73 -1.71
N GLY A 77 -10.64 -10.42 -1.70
CA GLY A 77 -11.76 -9.83 -0.95
C GLY A 77 -11.49 -9.62 0.54
N ARG A 78 -10.25 -9.79 0.99
CA ARG A 78 -9.87 -9.54 2.39
C ARG A 78 -9.50 -8.07 2.59
N LYS A 79 -9.74 -7.55 3.81
CA LYS A 79 -9.42 -6.17 4.19
C LYS A 79 -8.00 -6.01 4.74
N GLU A 80 -7.47 -7.07 5.31
CA GLU A 80 -6.28 -7.05 6.14
C GLU A 80 -5.43 -8.30 5.92
N ILE A 81 -4.14 -8.19 6.23
CA ILE A 81 -3.25 -9.34 6.32
C ILE A 81 -3.59 -10.14 7.59
N ASP A 82 -3.61 -11.45 7.49
CA ASP A 82 -3.80 -12.33 8.65
C ASP A 82 -2.53 -12.40 9.52
N ASP A 83 -2.74 -12.69 10.80
CA ASP A 83 -1.67 -12.74 11.79
C ASP A 83 -0.64 -13.82 11.46
N SER A 84 -1.06 -14.98 10.91
CA SER A 84 -0.15 -16.07 10.57
C SER A 84 0.85 -15.64 9.48
N SER A 85 0.40 -14.88 8.48
CA SER A 85 1.27 -14.37 7.42
C SER A 85 2.32 -13.38 7.95
N VAL A 86 1.98 -12.60 8.97
CA VAL A 86 2.93 -11.68 9.63
C VAL A 86 3.86 -12.45 10.56
N ASP A 87 3.37 -13.47 11.24
CA ASP A 87 4.15 -14.26 12.19
C ASP A 87 5.24 -15.10 11.52
N GLU A 88 5.05 -15.48 10.26
CA GLU A 88 6.08 -16.12 9.44
C GLU A 88 7.27 -15.18 9.13
N MET A 89 7.08 -13.87 9.24
CA MET A 89 8.16 -12.90 9.07
C MET A 89 9.09 -12.97 10.30
N ARG A 90 10.37 -13.23 10.06
CA ARG A 90 11.41 -13.35 11.11
C ARG A 90 11.90 -11.98 11.57
N VAL A 91 10.99 -11.15 12.08
CA VAL A 91 11.26 -9.81 12.59
C VAL A 91 10.67 -9.65 14.00
N ASP A 92 11.12 -8.64 14.75
CA ASP A 92 10.61 -8.35 16.09
C ASP A 92 9.16 -7.87 16.09
N ALA A 93 8.51 -7.84 17.26
CA ALA A 93 7.10 -7.53 17.40
C ALA A 93 6.73 -6.09 16.94
N GLU A 94 7.64 -5.12 17.14
CA GLU A 94 7.42 -3.73 16.71
C GLU A 94 7.47 -3.63 15.19
N SER A 95 8.46 -4.28 14.57
CA SER A 95 8.58 -4.39 13.10
C SER A 95 7.40 -5.11 12.49
N LYS A 96 6.89 -6.20 13.10
CA LYS A 96 5.69 -6.91 12.64
C LYS A 96 4.47 -6.00 12.61
N LYS A 97 4.27 -5.19 13.66
CA LYS A 97 3.18 -4.23 13.72
C LYS A 97 3.28 -3.20 12.62
N MET A 98 4.46 -2.62 12.43
CA MET A 98 4.70 -1.62 11.39
C MET A 98 4.43 -2.17 9.99
N VAL A 99 4.94 -3.36 9.68
CA VAL A 99 4.70 -4.04 8.39
C VAL A 99 3.21 -4.34 8.19
N ARG A 100 2.51 -4.78 9.23
CA ARG A 100 1.05 -5.03 9.16
C ARG A 100 0.30 -3.74 8.83
N ASP A 101 0.55 -2.67 9.56
CA ASP A 101 -0.12 -1.38 9.38
C ASP A 101 0.12 -0.85 7.95
N GLU A 102 1.33 -0.99 7.42
CA GLU A 102 1.69 -0.59 6.06
C GLU A 102 0.97 -1.44 5.01
N ILE A 103 0.99 -2.78 5.15
CA ILE A 103 0.29 -3.67 4.21
C ILE A 103 -1.21 -3.38 4.22
N ASN A 104 -1.84 -3.18 5.38
CA ASN A 104 -3.25 -2.84 5.48
C ASN A 104 -3.58 -1.48 4.83
N GLY A 105 -2.68 -0.50 4.95
CA GLY A 105 -2.75 0.77 4.24
C GLY A 105 -2.72 0.58 2.71
N LEU A 106 -1.81 -0.26 2.22
CA LEU A 106 -1.72 -0.60 0.80
C LEU A 106 -2.95 -1.38 0.30
N VAL A 107 -3.52 -2.29 1.11
CA VAL A 107 -4.78 -3.00 0.78
C VAL A 107 -5.91 -1.99 0.55
N ARG A 108 -6.09 -1.04 1.48
CA ARG A 108 -7.10 0.02 1.34
C ARG A 108 -6.90 0.82 0.06
N ARG A 109 -5.68 1.32 -0.19
CA ARG A 109 -5.35 2.07 -1.42
C ARG A 109 -5.62 1.27 -2.69
N LYS A 110 -5.37 -0.06 -2.68
CA LYS A 110 -5.67 -0.93 -3.82
C LYS A 110 -7.16 -0.95 -4.15
N TYR A 111 -8.02 -1.03 -3.15
CA TYR A 111 -9.46 -0.97 -3.36
C TYR A 111 -9.92 0.41 -3.85
N GLU A 112 -9.33 1.48 -3.33
CA GLU A 112 -9.69 2.86 -3.71
C GLU A 112 -9.24 3.21 -5.13
N LYS A 113 -7.98 2.91 -5.47
CA LYS A 113 -7.38 3.36 -6.75
C LYS A 113 -7.59 2.38 -7.90
N PHE A 114 -7.66 1.07 -7.65
CA PHE A 114 -7.63 0.03 -8.69
C PHE A 114 -8.64 -1.09 -8.43
N PRO A 115 -9.92 -0.80 -8.17
CA PRO A 115 -10.93 -1.82 -7.85
C PRO A 115 -11.18 -2.80 -9.01
N GLU A 116 -10.97 -2.36 -10.25
CA GLU A 116 -11.21 -3.15 -11.45
C GLU A 116 -10.10 -4.17 -11.77
N LEU A 117 -8.89 -3.98 -11.24
CA LEU A 117 -7.76 -4.87 -11.50
C LEU A 117 -7.79 -6.05 -10.52
N ARG A 118 -8.43 -7.15 -10.93
CA ARG A 118 -8.73 -8.32 -10.09
C ARG A 118 -7.93 -9.56 -10.49
N ILE A 119 -6.67 -9.35 -10.81
CA ILE A 119 -5.74 -10.43 -11.14
C ILE A 119 -4.66 -10.54 -10.06
N ALA A 120 -4.36 -11.76 -9.62
CA ALA A 120 -3.30 -11.99 -8.67
C ALA A 120 -1.92 -11.71 -9.29
N ILE A 121 -1.00 -11.30 -8.46
CA ILE A 121 0.41 -11.16 -8.80
C ILE A 121 1.15 -12.35 -8.18
N THR A 122 1.81 -13.16 -9.00
CA THR A 122 2.55 -14.35 -8.53
C THR A 122 4.02 -14.05 -8.22
N ASP A 123 4.59 -13.03 -8.86
CA ASP A 123 5.96 -12.62 -8.60
C ASP A 123 6.17 -11.16 -9.00
N VAL A 124 7.05 -10.48 -8.25
CA VAL A 124 7.54 -9.13 -8.55
C VAL A 124 9.04 -9.07 -8.35
N THR A 125 9.73 -8.40 -9.27
CA THR A 125 11.18 -8.25 -9.20
C THR A 125 11.61 -6.89 -9.71
N ALA A 126 12.47 -6.19 -8.93
CA ALA A 126 13.19 -5.03 -9.39
C ALA A 126 14.34 -5.46 -10.32
N LEU A 127 14.42 -4.85 -11.48
CA LEU A 127 15.45 -5.10 -12.48
C LEU A 127 16.14 -3.78 -12.86
N LEU A 128 17.45 -3.82 -13.07
CA LEU A 128 18.17 -2.70 -13.66
C LEU A 128 18.24 -2.90 -15.19
N VAL A 129 17.60 -2.01 -15.94
CA VAL A 129 17.57 -2.06 -17.41
C VAL A 129 17.95 -0.69 -17.95
N GLY A 130 19.07 -0.61 -18.66
CA GLY A 130 19.56 0.64 -19.21
C GLY A 130 19.84 1.72 -18.16
N GLY A 131 20.31 1.34 -16.97
CA GLY A 131 20.59 2.27 -15.87
C GLY A 131 19.33 2.77 -15.12
N GLN A 132 18.16 2.19 -15.39
CA GLN A 132 16.91 2.52 -14.71
C GLN A 132 16.33 1.31 -13.98
N ALA A 133 15.78 1.53 -12.78
CA ALA A 133 15.03 0.51 -12.08
C ALA A 133 13.70 0.26 -12.81
N ARG A 134 13.41 -1.00 -13.12
CA ARG A 134 12.17 -1.44 -13.75
C ARG A 134 11.52 -2.54 -12.93
N LEU A 135 10.19 -2.55 -12.93
CA LEU A 135 9.40 -3.57 -12.27
C LEU A 135 8.98 -4.63 -13.28
N LYS A 136 9.36 -5.88 -13.02
CA LYS A 136 8.83 -7.07 -13.69
C LYS A 136 7.73 -7.68 -12.83
N VAL A 137 6.56 -7.92 -13.42
CA VAL A 137 5.40 -8.52 -12.75
C VAL A 137 4.98 -9.79 -13.48
N SER A 138 4.78 -10.86 -12.74
CA SER A 138 4.17 -12.10 -13.21
C SER A 138 2.74 -12.19 -12.71
N LEU A 139 1.79 -12.51 -13.61
CA LEU A 139 0.37 -12.57 -13.30
C LEU A 139 -0.09 -14.01 -13.07
N GLY A 140 -0.95 -14.17 -12.07
CA GLY A 140 -1.66 -15.41 -11.76
C GLY A 140 -3.09 -15.42 -12.28
N ASP A 141 -3.99 -15.97 -11.48
CA ASP A 141 -5.41 -16.10 -11.82
C ASP A 141 -6.17 -14.78 -11.71
N THR A 142 -7.23 -14.68 -12.49
CA THR A 142 -8.18 -13.57 -12.42
C THR A 142 -9.33 -13.96 -11.49
N PHE A 143 -9.64 -13.10 -10.54
CA PHE A 143 -10.73 -13.32 -9.58
C PHE A 143 -12.03 -12.70 -10.08
N SER A 144 -13.14 -13.37 -9.78
CA SER A 144 -14.49 -12.84 -10.02
C SER A 144 -14.71 -11.53 -9.26
N ALA A 145 -15.73 -10.77 -9.68
CA ALA A 145 -16.11 -9.56 -8.95
C ALA A 145 -16.55 -9.92 -7.52
N MET A 146 -15.71 -9.60 -6.55
CA MET A 146 -16.10 -9.61 -5.14
C MET A 146 -16.61 -8.22 -4.73
N PRO A 147 -17.58 -8.12 -3.83
CA PRO A 147 -17.97 -6.83 -3.29
C PRO A 147 -16.75 -6.14 -2.70
N ILE A 148 -16.60 -4.85 -2.95
CA ILE A 148 -15.57 -4.04 -2.30
C ILE A 148 -15.89 -4.07 -0.80
N PRO A 149 -14.96 -4.50 0.05
CA PRO A 149 -15.20 -4.49 1.48
C PRO A 149 -15.54 -3.08 1.94
N ASP A 150 -16.47 -2.97 2.85
CA ASP A 150 -16.76 -1.70 3.49
C ASP A 150 -15.59 -1.33 4.42
N PHE A 151 -14.81 -0.34 4.02
CA PHE A 151 -13.76 0.28 4.83
C PHE A 151 -14.29 1.43 5.68
N SER A 152 -15.62 1.56 5.79
CA SER A 152 -16.26 2.58 6.61
C SER A 152 -16.08 2.34 8.12
N ASP A 153 -15.32 1.34 8.54
CA ASP A 153 -14.70 1.33 9.86
C ASP A 153 -13.82 2.59 9.96
N LYS A 154 -14.50 3.74 10.01
CA LYS A 154 -13.89 4.97 10.49
C LYS A 154 -13.24 4.57 11.80
N PRO A 155 -11.92 4.76 11.96
CA PRO A 155 -11.30 4.54 13.26
C PRO A 155 -12.20 5.21 14.28
N ALA A 156 -12.59 4.46 15.32
CA ALA A 156 -13.47 4.98 16.34
C ALA A 156 -12.93 6.36 16.74
N PRO A 157 -13.79 7.39 16.83
CA PRO A 157 -13.33 8.74 17.09
C PRO A 157 -12.45 8.72 18.34
N LEU A 158 -11.28 9.34 18.25
CA LEU A 158 -10.32 9.38 19.37
C LEU A 158 -11.05 9.85 20.61
N THR A 159 -10.96 9.09 21.69
CA THR A 159 -11.55 9.50 22.96
C THR A 159 -10.81 10.73 23.51
N PRO A 160 -11.46 11.54 24.35
CA PRO A 160 -10.84 12.70 24.99
C PRO A 160 -9.50 12.35 25.69
N GLU A 161 -9.44 11.21 26.37
CA GLU A 161 -8.27 10.70 27.04
C GLU A 161 -7.15 10.34 26.06
N GLN A 162 -7.49 9.75 24.91
CA GLN A 162 -6.51 9.42 23.87
C GLN A 162 -5.93 10.69 23.25
N ILE A 163 -6.74 11.71 22.99
CA ILE A 163 -6.25 13.01 22.47
C ILE A 163 -5.30 13.67 23.47
N LEU A 164 -5.68 13.71 24.73
CA LEU A 164 -4.87 14.27 25.82
C LEU A 164 -3.54 13.52 25.98
N THR A 165 -3.58 12.20 25.97
CA THR A 165 -2.40 11.33 26.06
C THR A 165 -1.46 11.58 24.91
N LYS A 166 -1.94 11.54 23.67
CA LYS A 166 -1.14 11.79 22.46
C LYS A 166 -0.47 13.17 22.50
N ARG A 167 -1.19 14.22 22.89
CA ARG A 167 -0.60 15.55 23.02
C ARG A 167 0.50 15.59 24.08
N LYS A 168 0.30 14.94 25.23
CA LYS A 168 1.30 14.87 26.32
C LYS A 168 2.53 14.08 25.90
N GLU A 169 2.38 12.96 25.21
CA GLU A 169 3.48 12.17 24.65
C GLU A 169 4.36 12.98 23.69
N LEU A 170 3.74 13.88 22.93
CA LEU A 170 4.43 14.83 22.05
C LEU A 170 5.11 15.98 22.82
N GLY A 171 4.88 16.14 24.13
CA GLY A 171 5.38 17.25 24.93
C GLY A 171 4.80 18.62 24.53
N LEU A 172 3.64 18.64 23.88
CA LEU A 172 3.04 19.86 23.34
C LEU A 172 2.04 20.48 24.33
N SER A 173 2.08 21.82 24.47
CA SER A 173 0.97 22.56 25.09
C SER A 173 -0.25 22.55 24.16
N GLN A 174 -1.47 22.82 24.69
CA GLN A 174 -2.68 22.93 23.86
C GLN A 174 -2.51 23.95 22.71
N VAL A 175 -1.80 25.05 22.96
CA VAL A 175 -1.54 26.09 21.94
C VAL A 175 -0.66 25.55 20.83
N LYS A 176 0.44 24.87 21.15
CA LYS A 176 1.34 24.29 20.15
C LYS A 176 0.68 23.14 19.37
N PHE A 177 -0.11 22.33 20.06
CA PHE A 177 -0.86 21.24 19.42
C PHE A 177 -1.95 21.76 18.46
N ALA A 178 -2.70 22.80 18.87
CA ALA A 178 -3.66 23.46 18.01
C ALA A 178 -3.03 24.08 16.77
N ALA A 179 -1.88 24.74 16.93
CA ALA A 179 -1.12 25.30 15.81
C ALA A 179 -0.64 24.19 14.83
N ALA A 180 -0.14 23.07 15.33
CA ALA A 180 0.31 21.93 14.51
C ALA A 180 -0.84 21.31 13.73
N LEU A 181 -2.07 21.29 14.27
CA LEU A 181 -3.26 20.76 13.62
C LEU A 181 -3.98 21.77 12.72
N GLY A 182 -3.60 23.05 12.77
CA GLY A 182 -4.29 24.13 12.05
C GLY A 182 -5.68 24.45 12.60
N VAL A 183 -5.89 24.28 13.91
CA VAL A 183 -7.19 24.49 14.57
C VAL A 183 -7.06 25.49 15.73
N SER A 184 -8.19 25.98 16.25
CA SER A 184 -8.19 26.85 17.42
C SER A 184 -7.92 26.08 18.71
N VAL A 185 -7.28 26.74 19.69
CA VAL A 185 -7.03 26.17 21.03
C VAL A 185 -8.33 25.77 21.73
N LYS A 186 -9.42 26.52 21.50
CA LYS A 186 -10.76 26.22 22.02
C LYS A 186 -11.26 24.84 21.56
N LYS A 187 -10.99 24.46 20.28
CA LYS A 187 -11.35 23.14 19.75
C LYS A 187 -10.57 22.04 20.43
N VAL A 188 -9.24 22.19 20.56
CA VAL A 188 -8.40 21.20 21.29
C VAL A 188 -8.90 21.01 22.73
N SER A 189 -9.17 22.10 23.42
CA SER A 189 -9.73 22.04 24.79
C SER A 189 -11.11 21.35 24.82
N ALA A 190 -11.99 21.65 23.86
CA ALA A 190 -13.29 20.99 23.77
C ALA A 190 -13.17 19.48 23.55
N TRP A 191 -12.25 19.04 22.71
CA TRP A 191 -12.00 17.61 22.47
C TRP A 191 -11.44 16.89 23.70
N GLU A 192 -10.46 17.49 24.40
CA GLU A 192 -9.88 16.91 25.61
C GLU A 192 -10.87 16.82 26.78
N HIS A 193 -11.93 17.62 26.75
CA HIS A 193 -13.01 17.58 27.76
C HIS A 193 -14.28 16.86 27.27
N GLY A 194 -14.24 16.22 26.11
CA GLY A 194 -15.38 15.48 25.57
C GLY A 194 -16.59 16.33 25.16
N LYS A 195 -16.38 17.64 24.98
CA LYS A 195 -17.45 18.58 24.58
C LYS A 195 -17.67 18.64 23.08
N ASP A 196 -16.69 18.15 22.30
CA ASP A 196 -16.67 18.08 20.85
C ASP A 196 -15.78 16.93 20.41
N THR A 197 -15.89 16.49 19.15
CA THR A 197 -15.07 15.44 18.57
C THR A 197 -14.30 15.97 17.36
N PRO A 198 -13.02 15.62 17.17
CA PRO A 198 -12.29 16.04 15.98
C PRO A 198 -12.87 15.38 14.73
N THR A 199 -12.90 16.13 13.62
CA THR A 199 -13.29 15.58 12.32
C THR A 199 -12.32 14.47 11.88
N PRO A 200 -12.74 13.53 11.00
CA PRO A 200 -11.87 12.46 10.49
C PRO A 200 -10.52 12.97 9.97
N GLU A 201 -10.52 14.07 9.22
CA GLU A 201 -9.31 14.71 8.68
C GLU A 201 -8.34 15.19 9.78
N VAL A 202 -8.90 15.69 10.90
CA VAL A 202 -8.10 16.13 12.04
C VAL A 202 -7.57 14.94 12.84
N GLN A 203 -8.34 13.85 12.95
CA GLN A 203 -7.89 12.60 13.59
C GLN A 203 -6.72 12.00 12.83
N GLU A 204 -6.77 12.02 11.50
CA GLU A 204 -5.68 11.59 10.63
C GLU A 204 -4.41 12.44 10.84
N LYS A 205 -4.54 13.77 10.92
CA LYS A 205 -3.43 14.67 11.25
C LYS A 205 -2.85 14.40 12.64
N ILE A 206 -3.66 14.08 13.64
CA ILE A 206 -3.19 13.70 14.98
C ILE A 206 -2.34 12.42 14.89
N ALA A 207 -2.76 11.43 14.13
CA ALA A 207 -2.00 10.20 13.91
C ALA A 207 -0.65 10.47 13.24
N LEU A 208 -0.63 11.25 12.16
CA LEU A 208 0.58 11.61 11.40
C LEU A 208 1.61 12.38 12.24
N ILE A 209 1.17 13.37 13.06
CA ILE A 209 2.07 14.12 13.94
C ILE A 209 2.72 13.20 14.98
N CYS A 210 1.99 12.20 15.48
CA CYS A 210 2.52 11.22 16.43
C CYS A 210 3.61 10.34 15.80
N LEU A 211 3.42 9.90 14.55
CA LEU A 211 4.40 9.08 13.82
C LEU A 211 5.70 9.87 13.56
N SER A 212 5.60 11.11 13.07
CA SER A 212 6.75 11.95 12.78
C SER A 212 7.58 12.28 14.03
N CYS A 213 6.96 12.43 15.20
CA CYS A 213 7.64 12.74 16.46
C CYS A 213 8.34 11.51 17.06
N GLN A 214 7.80 10.30 16.88
CA GLN A 214 8.46 9.06 17.32
C GLN A 214 9.73 8.79 16.51
N SER A 215 9.70 9.05 15.20
CA SER A 215 10.89 8.95 14.33
C SER A 215 11.99 9.93 14.77
N CYS A 216 11.65 11.18 15.10
CA CYS A 216 12.64 12.17 15.59
C CYS A 216 13.25 11.82 16.95
N LYS A 217 12.49 11.20 17.86
CA LYS A 217 13.03 10.76 19.17
C LYS A 217 14.00 9.58 19.02
N LYS A 218 13.75 8.66 18.07
CA LYS A 218 14.67 7.52 17.79
C LYS A 218 16.00 7.98 17.15
N LEU A 219 16.00 9.09 16.43
CA LEU A 219 17.19 9.63 15.74
C LEU A 219 18.07 10.55 16.64
N GLY A 220 17.75 10.73 17.92
CA GLY A 220 18.59 11.48 18.87
C GLY A 220 18.78 12.96 18.54
N VAL A 221 17.97 13.54 17.66
CA VAL A 221 18.04 14.96 17.30
C VAL A 221 17.41 15.77 18.44
N GLN A 222 18.24 16.19 19.39
CA GLN A 222 17.87 17.24 20.35
C GLN A 222 17.70 18.54 19.56
N LYS A 223 16.49 19.10 19.58
CA LYS A 223 16.27 20.48 19.10
C LYS A 223 16.91 21.42 20.09
N THR A 224 18.06 22.04 19.73
CA THR A 224 18.55 23.26 20.30
C THR A 224 17.57 24.42 20.06
#